data_181fa743e04ff69888cd621b56fc4bd0
#
_entry.id   181fa743e04ff69888cd621b56fc4bd0
#
_cell.length_a   1.000
_cell.length_b   1.000
_cell.length_c   1.000
_cell.angle_alpha   90.00
_cell.angle_beta   90.00
_cell.angle_gamma   90.00
#
_symmetry.space_group_name_H-M   'P 1'
#
loop_
_entity.id
_entity.type
_entity.pdbx_description
1 polymer ?
#
loop_
_entity_poly.entity_id
_entity_poly.type
_entity_poly.pdbx_seq_one_letter_code
_entity_poly.pdbx_strand_id
1 'polypeptide(L)'
;MKRTVYSPLLSLILMTMAVNLCAQDAPAAAAAPAEEPPIWTKGAGIGLDFAQLLQINPRQGAGQNRLGLGGAINIFGNYRKGRVAWDNLGSWQFGVQRLGSGVIAQGSDTKIPFQKAIDELRINSKIGYKVTENSKFFYAADLSLLSQLTPTYTGTDDFPGNFLSDISGTNATPLSKLFSPATITISAGIDFKPTKNLSFYYSPIGGKFIIVTDDIIAARGIHGNPVTKDAGGNIVGFENTSSQLGSLLRMNYTGKYLEDRFAYTSALTLFSNYLLNPQNVDLDWTNELAFSIFKGFQAALTVNIFYDDDVLVQITDNDAPNGVNGVGKRVSITQQLLLKYALVF
;
A
#
# COMPACT_ATOMS: atom_id res chain seq x y z
N MET A 1 48.88 -6.32 17.84
CA MET A 1 48.17 -5.84 19.03
C MET A 1 46.79 -5.31 18.55
N LYS A 2 45.73 -6.12 18.71
CA LYS A 2 44.36 -5.76 18.39
C LYS A 2 43.70 -5.20 19.64
N ARG A 3 43.28 -3.94 19.61
CA ARG A 3 42.49 -3.33 20.68
C ARG A 3 41.01 -3.49 20.31
N THR A 4 40.33 -4.32 21.10
CA THR A 4 38.89 -4.47 21.12
C THR A 4 38.29 -3.31 21.92
N VAL A 5 37.46 -2.50 21.31
CA VAL A 5 36.67 -1.46 21.99
C VAL A 5 35.30 -2.06 22.30
N TYR A 6 35.06 -2.35 23.56
CA TYR A 6 33.75 -2.67 24.09
C TYR A 6 32.95 -1.38 24.31
N SER A 7 31.80 -1.26 23.67
CA SER A 7 30.80 -0.22 23.90
C SER A 7 29.96 -0.54 25.13
N PRO A 8 29.83 0.34 26.12
CA PRO A 8 28.95 0.14 27.26
C PRO A 8 27.61 0.79 27.00
N LEU A 9 26.67 0.07 26.37
CA LEU A 9 25.28 0.51 26.20
C LEU A 9 24.29 -0.61 26.54
N LEU A 10 24.54 -1.25 27.69
CA LEU A 10 23.61 -2.29 28.19
C LEU A 10 23.60 -2.31 29.72
N SER A 11 23.24 -1.21 30.37
CA SER A 11 23.05 -1.21 31.84
C SER A 11 22.22 0.01 32.26
N LEU A 12 20.96 0.10 31.83
CA LEU A 12 19.99 1.03 32.45
C LEU A 12 18.54 0.59 32.22
N ILE A 13 18.23 -0.67 32.51
CA ILE A 13 16.84 -1.12 32.69
C ILE A 13 16.87 -2.14 33.82
N LEU A 14 16.82 -1.69 35.04
CA LEU A 14 16.36 -2.45 36.22
C LEU A 14 16.43 -1.55 37.45
N MET A 15 15.40 -0.77 37.70
CA MET A 15 15.01 -0.30 39.02
C MET A 15 13.79 0.61 38.93
N THR A 16 12.62 0.04 39.14
CA THR A 16 11.50 0.65 39.89
C THR A 16 10.36 -0.36 39.93
N MET A 17 10.48 -1.31 40.84
CA MET A 17 9.33 -1.99 41.43
C MET A 17 9.19 -1.53 42.86
N ALA A 18 7.95 -1.38 43.27
CA ALA A 18 7.44 -1.24 44.63
C ALA A 18 7.12 0.18 45.09
N VAL A 19 5.89 0.60 44.89
CA VAL A 19 5.08 1.23 45.92
C VAL A 19 3.64 0.69 45.86
N ASN A 20 3.34 -0.32 46.65
CA ASN A 20 1.97 -0.62 47.05
C ASN A 20 1.56 0.41 48.14
N LEU A 21 0.57 1.23 47.85
CA LEU A 21 -0.13 1.98 48.91
C LEU A 21 -1.60 1.66 48.83
N CYS A 22 -2.09 1.22 49.97
CA CYS A 22 -3.46 0.94 50.32
C CYS A 22 -4.40 2.04 49.83
N ALA A 23 -5.31 1.71 48.93
CA ALA A 23 -6.52 2.50 48.70
C ALA A 23 -7.62 1.92 49.56
N GLN A 24 -8.14 2.75 50.42
CA GLN A 24 -9.35 2.49 51.24
C GLN A 24 -10.55 2.24 50.33
N ASP A 25 -11.35 1.24 50.72
CA ASP A 25 -12.65 0.93 50.13
C ASP A 25 -13.59 2.13 50.23
N ALA A 26 -13.73 2.87 49.14
CA ALA A 26 -14.90 3.70 48.92
C ALA A 26 -16.01 2.82 48.32
N PRO A 27 -17.29 2.95 48.78
CA PRO A 27 -18.36 2.15 48.24
C PRO A 27 -18.47 2.37 46.73
N ALA A 28 -18.41 1.27 45.96
CA ALA A 28 -18.51 1.30 44.54
C ALA A 28 -19.79 2.01 44.11
N ALA A 29 -19.67 3.20 43.54
CA ALA A 29 -20.77 3.82 42.83
C ALA A 29 -21.25 2.82 41.76
N ALA A 30 -22.54 2.53 41.72
CA ALA A 30 -23.15 1.65 40.74
C ALA A 30 -22.67 2.09 39.35
N ALA A 31 -21.94 1.22 38.67
CA ALA A 31 -21.45 1.49 37.34
C ALA A 31 -22.66 1.80 36.44
N ALA A 32 -22.66 2.98 35.84
CA ALA A 32 -23.67 3.33 34.84
C ALA A 32 -23.67 2.20 33.78
N PRO A 33 -24.84 1.80 33.25
CA PRO A 33 -24.91 0.78 32.22
C PRO A 33 -23.93 1.15 31.11
N ALA A 34 -23.03 0.23 30.77
CA ALA A 34 -22.10 0.45 29.65
C ALA A 34 -22.94 0.72 28.39
N GLU A 35 -22.81 1.91 27.81
CA GLU A 35 -23.46 2.23 26.54
C GLU A 35 -23.08 1.15 25.50
N GLU A 36 -24.11 0.59 24.87
CA GLU A 36 -23.87 -0.37 23.80
C GLU A 36 -23.02 0.31 22.70
N PRO A 37 -21.93 -0.33 22.24
CA PRO A 37 -21.08 0.26 21.21
C PRO A 37 -21.91 0.58 19.96
N PRO A 38 -21.67 1.73 19.32
CA PRO A 38 -22.47 2.15 18.17
C PRO A 38 -22.39 1.09 17.06
N ILE A 39 -23.55 0.79 16.47
CA ILE A 39 -23.65 -0.19 15.36
C ILE A 39 -22.78 0.21 14.17
N TRP A 40 -22.66 1.50 13.90
CA TRP A 40 -21.79 2.08 12.88
C TRP A 40 -20.71 2.94 13.50
N THR A 41 -19.46 2.68 13.12
CA THR A 41 -18.32 3.57 13.37
C THR A 41 -17.86 4.12 12.03
N LYS A 42 -17.87 5.44 11.87
CA LYS A 42 -17.49 6.12 10.62
C LYS A 42 -16.42 7.15 10.93
N GLY A 43 -15.60 7.44 9.94
CA GLY A 43 -14.63 8.50 10.06
C GLY A 43 -14.00 8.83 8.71
N ALA A 44 -13.38 9.99 8.65
CA ALA A 44 -12.57 10.44 7.54
C ALA A 44 -11.26 11.02 8.08
N GLY A 45 -10.19 10.86 7.32
CA GLY A 45 -8.89 11.41 7.62
C GLY A 45 -8.30 12.05 6.37
N ILE A 46 -7.65 13.19 6.55
CA ILE A 46 -6.86 13.85 5.51
C ILE A 46 -5.42 13.94 6.03
N GLY A 47 -4.48 13.48 5.24
CA GLY A 47 -3.05 13.56 5.51
C GLY A 47 -2.34 14.37 4.43
N LEU A 48 -1.40 15.19 4.84
CA LEU A 48 -0.39 15.77 3.95
C LEU A 48 0.93 15.11 4.27
N ASP A 49 1.70 14.77 3.28
CA ASP A 49 2.99 14.14 3.44
C ASP A 49 4.09 14.86 2.65
N PHE A 50 5.26 14.78 3.23
CA PHE A 50 6.51 15.11 2.59
C PHE A 50 7.31 13.81 2.55
N ALA A 51 7.58 13.29 1.36
CA ALA A 51 8.09 11.94 1.20
C ALA A 51 9.47 11.91 0.59
N GLN A 52 10.35 11.13 1.19
CA GLN A 52 11.53 10.59 0.52
C GLN A 52 11.28 9.14 0.14
N LEU A 53 11.45 8.82 -1.14
CA LEU A 53 11.26 7.48 -1.69
C LEU A 53 12.60 6.91 -2.13
N LEU A 54 12.93 5.72 -1.62
CA LEU A 54 14.02 4.88 -2.10
C LEU A 54 13.41 3.58 -2.67
N GLN A 55 13.78 3.23 -3.90
CA GLN A 55 13.33 2.02 -4.56
C GLN A 55 14.52 1.17 -5.00
N ILE A 56 14.42 -0.14 -4.78
CA ILE A 56 15.35 -1.15 -5.26
C ILE A 56 14.54 -2.09 -6.15
N ASN A 57 15.01 -2.32 -7.37
CA ASN A 57 14.32 -3.09 -8.42
C ASN A 57 12.86 -2.60 -8.61
N PRO A 58 12.63 -1.33 -8.94
CA PRO A 58 11.30 -0.79 -9.08
C PRO A 58 10.51 -1.49 -10.19
N ARG A 59 9.19 -1.52 -10.06
CA ARG A 59 8.31 -1.98 -11.15
C ARG A 59 8.50 -1.10 -12.38
N GLN A 60 8.25 -1.65 -13.57
CA GLN A 60 8.29 -0.85 -14.80
C GLN A 60 7.32 0.34 -14.68
N GLY A 61 7.82 1.54 -15.00
CA GLY A 61 7.08 2.78 -14.82
C GLY A 61 7.06 3.34 -13.39
N ALA A 62 7.61 2.65 -12.39
CA ALA A 62 7.92 3.24 -11.11
C ALA A 62 9.14 4.18 -11.26
N GLY A 63 9.04 5.38 -10.73
CA GLY A 63 10.08 6.40 -10.92
C GLY A 63 11.38 6.13 -10.15
N GLN A 64 12.28 7.07 -10.21
CA GLN A 64 13.57 7.06 -9.50
C GLN A 64 13.41 7.50 -8.03
N ASN A 65 14.49 7.38 -7.23
CA ASN A 65 14.60 7.95 -5.90
C ASN A 65 14.27 9.44 -5.90
N ARG A 66 13.49 9.93 -4.89
CA ARG A 66 12.88 11.25 -5.02
C ARG A 66 12.49 11.89 -3.69
N LEU A 67 12.33 13.19 -3.78
CA LEU A 67 11.71 14.02 -2.78
C LEU A 67 10.42 14.60 -3.36
N GLY A 68 9.30 14.43 -2.67
CA GLY A 68 8.00 14.85 -3.17
C GLY A 68 7.07 15.39 -2.11
N LEU A 69 5.98 15.98 -2.57
CA LEU A 69 4.86 16.43 -1.75
C LEU A 69 3.64 15.59 -2.12
N GLY A 70 2.91 15.15 -1.13
CA GLY A 70 1.72 14.36 -1.35
C GLY A 70 0.63 14.61 -0.34
N GLY A 71 -0.47 13.92 -0.55
CA GLY A 71 -1.60 13.88 0.36
C GLY A 71 -2.37 12.58 0.24
N ALA A 72 -3.14 12.29 1.28
CA ALA A 72 -4.02 11.14 1.32
C ALA A 72 -5.36 11.53 1.92
N ILE A 73 -6.42 10.97 1.36
CA ILE A 73 -7.78 11.03 1.90
C ILE A 73 -8.19 9.60 2.21
N ASN A 74 -8.65 9.35 3.44
CA ASN A 74 -9.16 8.07 3.87
C ASN A 74 -10.57 8.26 4.42
N ILE A 75 -11.50 7.37 4.03
CA ILE A 75 -12.88 7.35 4.51
C ILE A 75 -13.18 5.92 4.91
N PHE A 76 -13.72 5.72 6.11
CA PHE A 76 -14.09 4.38 6.55
C PHE A 76 -15.50 4.36 7.15
N GLY A 77 -16.13 3.19 7.06
CA GLY A 77 -17.41 2.90 7.68
C GLY A 77 -17.49 1.44 8.09
N ASN A 78 -17.52 1.18 9.40
CA ASN A 78 -17.54 -0.16 9.96
C ASN A 78 -18.87 -0.43 10.65
N TYR A 79 -19.51 -1.53 10.29
CA TYR A 79 -20.76 -1.98 10.87
C TYR A 79 -20.51 -3.18 11.78
N ARG A 80 -21.13 -3.16 12.95
CA ARG A 80 -21.09 -4.26 13.93
C ARG A 80 -22.46 -4.47 14.54
N LYS A 81 -23.07 -5.63 14.29
CA LYS A 81 -24.33 -6.01 14.95
C LYS A 81 -24.39 -7.54 15.08
N GLY A 82 -24.51 -8.03 16.29
CA GLY A 82 -24.54 -9.46 16.59
C GLY A 82 -23.33 -10.18 15.99
N ARG A 83 -23.59 -11.14 15.10
CA ARG A 83 -22.55 -11.94 14.42
C ARG A 83 -22.00 -11.29 13.14
N VAL A 84 -22.58 -10.19 12.68
CA VAL A 84 -22.20 -9.51 11.44
C VAL A 84 -21.15 -8.43 11.71
N ALA A 85 -20.09 -8.44 10.93
CA ALA A 85 -19.05 -7.42 10.87
C ALA A 85 -18.87 -7.01 9.41
N TRP A 86 -18.97 -5.72 9.09
CA TRP A 86 -18.76 -5.21 7.73
C TRP A 86 -17.82 -4.01 7.78
N ASP A 87 -16.65 -4.15 7.18
CA ASP A 87 -15.59 -3.17 7.16
C ASP A 87 -15.46 -2.58 5.77
N ASN A 88 -15.51 -1.25 5.67
CA ASN A 88 -15.36 -0.52 4.42
C ASN A 88 -14.28 0.54 4.57
N LEU A 89 -13.39 0.63 3.59
CA LEU A 89 -12.34 1.62 3.52
C LEU A 89 -12.21 2.12 2.07
N GLY A 90 -12.31 3.43 1.89
CA GLY A 90 -11.91 4.12 0.67
C GLY A 90 -10.68 4.97 0.95
N SER A 91 -9.67 4.91 0.12
CA SER A 91 -8.48 5.74 0.23
C SER A 91 -8.03 6.23 -1.14
N TRP A 92 -7.57 7.45 -1.18
CA TRP A 92 -6.89 8.01 -2.34
C TRP A 92 -5.61 8.70 -1.89
N GLN A 93 -4.50 8.28 -2.49
CA GLN A 93 -3.19 8.89 -2.27
C GLN A 93 -2.76 9.56 -3.58
N PHE A 94 -2.33 10.80 -3.48
CA PHE A 94 -1.83 11.57 -4.61
C PHE A 94 -0.56 12.31 -4.22
N GLY A 95 0.44 12.29 -5.09
CA GLY A 95 1.68 13.00 -4.85
C GLY A 95 2.38 13.38 -6.14
N VAL A 96 3.09 14.48 -6.07
CA VAL A 96 3.91 15.02 -7.14
C VAL A 96 5.33 15.23 -6.65
N GLN A 97 6.27 15.25 -7.58
CA GLN A 97 7.69 15.40 -7.29
C GLN A 97 8.41 16.15 -8.37
N ARG A 98 9.61 16.63 -8.04
CA ARG A 98 10.62 17.00 -9.03
C ARG A 98 11.77 16.03 -8.95
N LEU A 99 12.21 15.55 -10.09
CA LEU A 99 13.48 14.84 -10.24
C LEU A 99 14.57 15.87 -10.50
N GLY A 100 15.71 15.65 -9.90
CA GLY A 100 16.90 16.45 -10.16
C GLY A 100 18.11 15.78 -9.51
N SER A 101 19.25 15.77 -10.19
CA SER A 101 20.52 15.43 -9.58
C SER A 101 20.96 16.60 -8.70
N GLY A 102 20.68 16.53 -7.41
CA GLY A 102 21.05 17.56 -6.45
C GLY A 102 19.94 17.88 -5.46
N VAL A 103 20.25 18.75 -4.49
CA VAL A 103 19.25 19.23 -3.54
C VAL A 103 18.24 20.07 -4.31
N ILE A 104 16.97 19.77 -4.15
CA ILE A 104 15.81 20.43 -4.81
C ILE A 104 15.83 21.96 -4.67
N ALA A 105 16.62 22.49 -3.73
CA ALA A 105 16.78 23.91 -3.45
C ALA A 105 17.78 24.65 -4.35
N GLN A 106 18.57 23.96 -5.17
CA GLN A 106 19.43 24.64 -6.13
C GLN A 106 18.63 24.95 -7.39
N GLY A 107 18.23 26.24 -7.54
CA GLY A 107 17.55 26.73 -8.73
C GLY A 107 18.39 26.43 -9.96
N SER A 108 17.91 25.52 -10.81
CA SER A 108 18.34 25.45 -12.19
C SER A 108 17.46 26.40 -13.00
N ASP A 109 18.02 27.13 -13.94
CA ASP A 109 17.27 27.99 -14.86
C ASP A 109 16.29 27.19 -15.75
N THR A 110 16.41 25.88 -15.80
CA THR A 110 15.51 24.98 -16.51
C THR A 110 14.33 24.62 -15.62
N LYS A 111 13.13 25.05 -15.99
CA LYS A 111 11.88 24.70 -15.28
C LYS A 111 11.56 23.22 -15.51
N ILE A 112 12.07 22.36 -14.65
CA ILE A 112 11.73 20.92 -14.67
C ILE A 112 10.26 20.78 -14.27
N PRO A 113 9.39 20.14 -15.09
CA PRO A 113 7.98 19.95 -14.76
C PRO A 113 7.83 19.07 -13.52
N PHE A 114 6.73 19.25 -12.78
CA PHE A 114 6.36 18.32 -11.72
C PHE A 114 5.94 16.98 -12.32
N GLN A 115 6.54 15.92 -11.82
CA GLN A 115 6.20 14.55 -12.15
C GLN A 115 5.15 14.00 -11.19
N LYS A 116 4.35 13.06 -11.67
CA LYS A 116 3.43 12.27 -10.86
C LYS A 116 4.23 11.23 -10.08
N ALA A 117 4.13 11.28 -8.77
CA ALA A 117 4.85 10.41 -7.86
C ALA A 117 4.03 9.19 -7.46
N ILE A 118 2.80 9.44 -7.03
CA ILE A 118 1.83 8.43 -6.64
C ILE A 118 0.44 8.91 -7.02
N ASP A 119 -0.41 7.99 -7.42
CA ASP A 119 -1.84 8.18 -7.62
C ASP A 119 -2.49 6.82 -7.45
N GLU A 120 -3.01 6.57 -6.27
CA GLU A 120 -3.59 5.29 -5.93
C GLU A 120 -4.97 5.49 -5.30
N LEU A 121 -6.00 5.06 -6.01
CA LEU A 121 -7.37 4.96 -5.53
C LEU A 121 -7.62 3.51 -5.10
N ARG A 122 -7.91 3.30 -3.83
CA ARG A 122 -8.18 1.99 -3.26
C ARG A 122 -9.53 1.97 -2.56
N ILE A 123 -10.34 0.96 -2.86
CA ILE A 123 -11.61 0.70 -2.16
C ILE A 123 -11.56 -0.74 -1.68
N ASN A 124 -11.82 -0.95 -0.39
CA ASN A 124 -11.90 -2.27 0.23
C ASN A 124 -13.22 -2.40 0.96
N SER A 125 -13.88 -3.52 0.80
CA SER A 125 -15.12 -3.87 1.49
C SER A 125 -15.07 -5.34 1.90
N LYS A 126 -15.10 -5.61 3.20
CA LYS A 126 -15.08 -6.98 3.74
C LYS A 126 -16.23 -7.18 4.70
N ILE A 127 -17.12 -8.12 4.36
CA ILE A 127 -18.19 -8.56 5.24
C ILE A 127 -17.82 -9.91 5.86
N GLY A 128 -18.06 -10.05 7.15
CA GLY A 128 -17.81 -11.26 7.92
C GLY A 128 -19.01 -11.66 8.77
N TYR A 129 -19.25 -12.96 8.88
CA TYR A 129 -20.27 -13.54 9.75
C TYR A 129 -19.61 -14.53 10.71
N LYS A 130 -19.64 -14.23 12.03
CA LYS A 130 -19.05 -15.11 13.04
C LYS A 130 -19.66 -16.51 12.99
N VAL A 131 -18.82 -17.53 13.06
CA VAL A 131 -19.25 -18.95 13.08
C VAL A 131 -20.13 -19.23 14.30
N THR A 132 -19.76 -18.71 15.48
CA THR A 132 -20.58 -18.68 16.69
C THR A 132 -20.39 -17.33 17.39
N GLU A 133 -21.22 -16.96 18.37
CA GLU A 133 -21.13 -15.66 19.06
C GLU A 133 -19.76 -15.38 19.68
N ASN A 134 -19.10 -16.39 20.23
CA ASN A 134 -17.80 -16.28 20.87
C ASN A 134 -16.64 -16.72 19.95
N SER A 135 -16.92 -17.05 18.68
CA SER A 135 -15.92 -17.52 17.74
C SER A 135 -14.94 -16.41 17.37
N LYS A 136 -13.69 -16.80 17.17
CA LYS A 136 -12.66 -16.00 16.51
C LYS A 136 -12.64 -16.20 15.00
N PHE A 137 -13.47 -17.11 14.47
CA PHE A 137 -13.60 -17.42 13.06
C PHE A 137 -14.86 -16.78 12.48
N PHE A 138 -14.71 -16.27 11.26
CA PHE A 138 -15.78 -15.66 10.47
C PHE A 138 -15.79 -16.29 9.08
N TYR A 139 -16.96 -16.59 8.56
CA TYR A 139 -17.14 -16.69 7.11
C TYR A 139 -17.07 -15.28 6.55
N ALA A 140 -16.24 -15.05 5.56
CA ALA A 140 -16.02 -13.70 5.06
C ALA A 140 -16.02 -13.64 3.54
N ALA A 141 -16.54 -12.53 3.01
CA ALA A 141 -16.39 -12.15 1.62
C ALA A 141 -15.67 -10.80 1.56
N ASP A 142 -14.77 -10.66 0.60
CA ASP A 142 -13.89 -9.50 0.44
C ASP A 142 -13.95 -9.01 -1.00
N LEU A 143 -14.08 -7.71 -1.17
CA LEU A 143 -13.99 -7.00 -2.43
C LEU A 143 -12.92 -5.93 -2.29
N SER A 144 -11.95 -5.89 -3.19
CA SER A 144 -11.00 -4.80 -3.31
C SER A 144 -10.94 -4.27 -4.73
N LEU A 145 -10.83 -2.95 -4.87
CA LEU A 145 -10.58 -2.24 -6.11
C LEU A 145 -9.34 -1.40 -5.94
N LEU A 146 -8.45 -1.48 -6.90
CA LEU A 146 -7.25 -0.65 -7.02
C LEU A 146 -7.26 0.00 -8.40
N SER A 147 -7.13 1.32 -8.47
CA SER A 147 -6.98 2.08 -9.70
C SER A 147 -6.18 3.35 -9.42
N GLN A 148 -6.13 4.25 -10.38
CA GLN A 148 -5.66 5.62 -10.24
C GLN A 148 -6.77 6.60 -10.60
N LEU A 149 -6.67 7.84 -10.16
CA LEU A 149 -7.71 8.83 -10.42
C LEU A 149 -7.37 9.78 -11.57
N THR A 150 -6.10 10.16 -11.69
CA THR A 150 -5.64 11.13 -12.69
C THR A 150 -4.90 10.44 -13.86
N PRO A 151 -4.86 11.02 -15.06
CA PRO A 151 -4.10 10.45 -16.16
C PRO A 151 -2.60 10.48 -15.88
N THR A 152 -1.86 9.60 -16.56
CA THR A 152 -0.40 9.55 -16.55
C THR A 152 0.12 9.59 -17.97
N TYR A 153 1.01 10.50 -18.27
CA TYR A 153 1.67 10.66 -19.57
C TYR A 153 3.15 10.32 -19.45
N THR A 154 3.71 9.77 -20.53
CA THR A 154 5.16 9.55 -20.64
C THR A 154 5.85 10.89 -20.76
N GLY A 155 7.03 11.02 -20.13
CA GLY A 155 7.92 12.14 -20.35
C GLY A 155 8.60 12.12 -21.72
N THR A 156 9.50 13.07 -21.91
CA THR A 156 10.39 13.19 -23.07
C THR A 156 11.80 12.73 -22.72
N ASP A 157 12.70 12.67 -23.70
CA ASP A 157 14.12 12.37 -23.44
C ASP A 157 14.78 13.40 -22.52
N ASP A 158 14.38 14.68 -22.64
CA ASP A 158 14.86 15.75 -21.77
C ASP A 158 14.29 15.68 -20.35
N PHE A 159 13.06 15.20 -20.24
CA PHE A 159 12.33 15.07 -18.97
C PHE A 159 11.74 13.66 -18.85
N PRO A 160 12.58 12.64 -18.56
CA PRO A 160 12.09 11.27 -18.42
C PRO A 160 11.21 11.13 -17.17
N GLY A 161 10.18 10.28 -17.24
CA GLY A 161 9.31 9.97 -16.10
C GLY A 161 7.82 10.05 -16.45
N ASN A 162 7.01 10.17 -15.43
CA ASN A 162 5.55 10.18 -15.51
C ASN A 162 5.02 11.59 -15.18
N PHE A 163 4.07 12.09 -15.97
CA PHE A 163 3.51 13.43 -15.84
C PHE A 163 1.98 13.40 -15.80
N LEU A 164 1.39 14.46 -15.26
CA LEU A 164 -0.06 14.62 -15.18
C LEU A 164 -0.67 15.11 -16.50
N SER A 165 0.15 15.70 -17.36
CA SER A 165 -0.23 16.21 -18.67
C SER A 165 0.81 15.83 -19.71
N ASP A 166 0.44 15.88 -20.97
CA ASP A 166 1.37 15.73 -22.09
C ASP A 166 2.35 16.93 -22.11
N ILE A 167 3.62 16.65 -21.79
CA ILE A 167 4.70 17.65 -21.86
C ILE A 167 5.44 17.66 -23.18
N SER A 168 5.13 16.70 -24.07
CA SER A 168 5.75 16.62 -25.42
C SER A 168 5.13 17.63 -26.39
N GLY A 169 3.90 18.09 -26.13
CA GLY A 169 3.14 18.94 -27.03
C GLY A 169 2.62 18.23 -28.29
N THR A 170 2.68 16.89 -28.32
CA THR A 170 2.29 16.07 -29.48
C THR A 170 0.88 15.51 -29.39
N ASN A 171 0.07 15.90 -28.40
CA ASN A 171 -1.21 15.30 -28.05
C ASN A 171 -1.09 13.78 -27.77
N ALA A 172 -0.03 13.41 -27.05
CA ALA A 172 0.23 12.02 -26.72
C ALA A 172 -0.92 11.40 -25.92
N THR A 173 -1.23 10.15 -26.20
CA THR A 173 -2.20 9.38 -25.41
C THR A 173 -1.60 9.00 -24.06
N PRO A 174 -2.35 9.12 -22.95
CA PRO A 174 -1.86 8.76 -21.64
C PRO A 174 -1.46 7.28 -21.57
N LEU A 175 -0.48 6.96 -20.71
CA LEU A 175 -0.10 5.59 -20.36
C LEU A 175 -1.18 4.90 -19.54
N SER A 176 -1.86 5.68 -18.70
CA SER A 176 -2.88 5.19 -17.78
C SER A 176 -3.82 6.31 -17.36
N LYS A 177 -5.03 5.96 -16.95
CA LYS A 177 -6.08 6.87 -16.42
C LYS A 177 -7.05 6.09 -15.54
N LEU A 178 -8.10 6.75 -15.03
CA LEU A 178 -9.13 6.07 -14.23
C LEU A 178 -9.66 4.82 -14.93
N PHE A 179 -9.66 3.68 -14.24
CA PHE A 179 -10.00 2.34 -14.75
C PHE A 179 -9.19 1.86 -15.97
N SER A 180 -8.05 2.46 -16.21
CA SER A 180 -7.07 2.01 -17.23
C SER A 180 -5.63 2.13 -16.68
N PRO A 181 -5.19 1.18 -15.79
CA PRO A 181 -5.89 -0.03 -15.34
C PRO A 181 -6.77 0.15 -14.10
N ALA A 182 -7.67 -0.82 -13.87
CA ALA A 182 -8.24 -1.13 -12.58
C ALA A 182 -8.01 -2.61 -12.25
N THR A 183 -7.66 -2.93 -11.02
CA THR A 183 -7.60 -4.30 -10.51
C THR A 183 -8.73 -4.50 -9.50
N ILE A 184 -9.62 -5.45 -9.78
CA ILE A 184 -10.70 -5.85 -8.88
C ILE A 184 -10.38 -7.24 -8.37
N THR A 185 -10.40 -7.42 -7.04
CA THR A 185 -10.27 -8.75 -6.42
C THR A 185 -11.53 -9.04 -5.63
N ILE A 186 -12.15 -10.19 -5.89
CA ILE A 186 -13.31 -10.69 -5.16
C ILE A 186 -12.95 -12.05 -4.60
N SER A 187 -13.20 -12.27 -3.32
CA SER A 187 -12.86 -13.53 -2.67
C SER A 187 -13.85 -13.89 -1.57
N ALA A 188 -14.00 -15.19 -1.31
CA ALA A 188 -14.80 -15.73 -0.22
C ALA A 188 -14.00 -16.77 0.54
N GLY A 189 -14.04 -16.72 1.88
CA GLY A 189 -13.19 -17.58 2.70
C GLY A 189 -13.47 -17.46 4.19
N ILE A 190 -12.45 -17.77 4.97
CA ILE A 190 -12.47 -17.74 6.44
C ILE A 190 -11.51 -16.69 6.95
N ASP A 191 -12.01 -15.82 7.83
CA ASP A 191 -11.22 -14.81 8.54
C ASP A 191 -11.06 -15.27 10.00
N PHE A 192 -9.83 -15.49 10.43
CA PHE A 192 -9.46 -15.86 11.79
C PHE A 192 -8.86 -14.65 12.50
N LYS A 193 -9.50 -14.20 13.57
CA LYS A 193 -9.06 -13.06 14.39
C LYS A 193 -8.67 -13.54 15.79
N PRO A 194 -7.43 -14.04 16.00
CA PRO A 194 -6.97 -14.53 17.29
C PRO A 194 -6.96 -13.42 18.34
N THR A 195 -6.66 -12.19 17.95
CA THR A 195 -6.64 -10.99 18.79
C THR A 195 -7.33 -9.81 18.10
N LYS A 196 -7.49 -8.69 18.82
CA LYS A 196 -8.02 -7.46 18.22
C LYS A 196 -7.09 -6.86 17.15
N ASN A 197 -5.82 -7.20 17.22
CA ASN A 197 -4.75 -6.58 16.44
C ASN A 197 -4.29 -7.44 15.26
N LEU A 198 -4.68 -8.71 15.19
CA LEU A 198 -4.20 -9.68 14.21
C LEU A 198 -5.36 -10.39 13.56
N SER A 199 -5.35 -10.45 12.22
CA SER A 199 -6.28 -11.26 11.43
C SER A 199 -5.56 -12.03 10.34
N PHE A 200 -6.04 -13.24 10.07
CA PHE A 200 -5.66 -14.10 8.96
C PHE A 200 -6.90 -14.42 8.14
N TYR A 201 -6.92 -13.97 6.92
CA TYR A 201 -7.99 -14.27 5.99
C TYR A 201 -7.48 -15.21 4.90
N TYR A 202 -8.07 -16.39 4.81
CA TYR A 202 -7.79 -17.36 3.77
C TYR A 202 -9.00 -17.57 2.89
N SER A 203 -8.83 -17.40 1.59
CA SER A 203 -9.82 -17.68 0.57
C SER A 203 -9.29 -18.77 -0.37
N PRO A 204 -9.92 -19.94 -0.43
CA PRO A 204 -9.56 -20.96 -1.40
C PRO A 204 -10.03 -20.61 -2.82
N ILE A 205 -10.95 -19.65 -2.95
CA ILE A 205 -11.52 -19.21 -4.24
C ILE A 205 -11.52 -17.68 -4.27
N GLY A 206 -10.63 -17.09 -5.05
CA GLY A 206 -10.54 -15.66 -5.31
C GLY A 206 -10.41 -15.39 -6.80
N GLY A 207 -11.15 -14.40 -7.30
CA GLY A 207 -11.02 -13.86 -8.66
C GLY A 207 -10.26 -12.54 -8.62
N LYS A 208 -9.24 -12.40 -9.46
CA LYS A 208 -8.54 -11.13 -9.72
C LYS A 208 -8.80 -10.74 -11.17
N PHE A 209 -9.34 -9.57 -11.38
CA PHE A 209 -9.70 -9.02 -12.70
C PHE A 209 -8.88 -7.75 -12.93
N ILE A 210 -8.14 -7.72 -14.02
CA ILE A 210 -7.46 -6.52 -14.49
C ILE A 210 -8.29 -5.97 -15.65
N ILE A 211 -8.72 -4.72 -15.54
CA ILE A 211 -9.58 -4.05 -16.51
C ILE A 211 -8.85 -2.84 -17.05
N VAL A 212 -8.80 -2.69 -18.36
CA VAL A 212 -8.27 -1.52 -19.07
C VAL A 212 -9.37 -1.00 -19.99
N THR A 213 -10.10 0.01 -19.54
CA THR A 213 -11.32 0.48 -20.25
C THR A 213 -11.02 1.24 -21.55
N ASP A 214 -9.80 1.74 -21.70
CA ASP A 214 -9.39 2.49 -22.89
C ASP A 214 -8.65 1.57 -23.87
N ASP A 215 -9.14 1.44 -25.09
CA ASP A 215 -8.60 0.54 -26.12
C ASP A 215 -7.17 0.89 -26.54
N ILE A 216 -6.85 2.21 -26.61
CA ILE A 216 -5.49 2.63 -26.98
C ILE A 216 -4.47 2.28 -25.89
N ILE A 217 -4.90 2.37 -24.62
CA ILE A 217 -4.07 1.94 -23.48
C ILE A 217 -3.98 0.42 -23.44
N ALA A 218 -5.09 -0.30 -23.66
CA ALA A 218 -5.13 -1.76 -23.68
C ALA A 218 -4.23 -2.34 -24.78
N ALA A 219 -4.24 -1.72 -25.97
CA ALA A 219 -3.38 -2.12 -27.09
C ALA A 219 -1.87 -2.03 -26.82
N ARG A 220 -1.46 -1.33 -25.75
CA ARG A 220 -0.05 -1.28 -25.35
C ARG A 220 0.42 -2.55 -24.62
N GLY A 221 -0.51 -3.31 -24.01
CA GLY A 221 -0.20 -4.55 -23.28
C GLY A 221 0.70 -4.38 -22.05
N ILE A 222 0.70 -3.19 -21.42
CA ILE A 222 1.63 -2.87 -20.31
C ILE A 222 0.99 -3.03 -18.94
N HIS A 223 -0.33 -3.29 -18.87
CA HIS A 223 -1.09 -3.34 -17.61
C HIS A 223 -1.52 -4.74 -17.20
N GLY A 224 -1.01 -5.79 -17.87
CA GLY A 224 -1.35 -7.18 -17.57
C GLY A 224 -2.65 -7.67 -18.23
N ASN A 225 -3.25 -6.86 -19.11
CA ASN A 225 -4.30 -7.32 -20.02
C ASN A 225 -3.69 -8.17 -21.16
N PRO A 226 -4.41 -9.20 -21.68
CA PRO A 226 -3.88 -10.07 -22.73
C PRO A 226 -3.65 -9.31 -24.02
N VAL A 227 -2.53 -9.62 -24.70
CA VAL A 227 -2.22 -9.11 -26.04
C VAL A 227 -1.76 -10.25 -26.93
N THR A 228 -2.14 -10.20 -28.21
CA THR A 228 -1.68 -11.11 -29.25
C THR A 228 -0.53 -10.45 -30.01
N LYS A 229 0.58 -11.16 -30.15
CA LYS A 229 1.75 -10.67 -30.90
C LYS A 229 1.95 -11.49 -32.17
N ASP A 230 2.39 -10.84 -33.22
CA ASP A 230 2.84 -11.48 -34.43
C ASP A 230 4.24 -12.13 -34.29
N ALA A 231 4.73 -12.79 -35.32
CA ALA A 231 6.05 -13.40 -35.32
C ALA A 231 7.22 -12.40 -35.19
N GLY A 232 6.97 -11.11 -35.46
CA GLY A 232 7.92 -10.02 -35.28
C GLY A 232 7.87 -9.40 -33.87
N GLY A 233 6.94 -9.86 -32.98
CA GLY A 233 6.75 -9.33 -31.64
C GLY A 233 5.86 -8.10 -31.57
N ASN A 234 5.26 -7.64 -32.68
CA ASN A 234 4.32 -6.52 -32.68
C ASN A 234 2.95 -6.95 -32.16
N ILE A 235 2.30 -6.08 -31.39
CA ILE A 235 0.95 -6.34 -30.89
C ILE A 235 -0.04 -6.18 -32.05
N VAL A 236 -0.77 -7.24 -32.36
CA VAL A 236 -1.77 -7.30 -33.45
C VAL A 236 -3.20 -7.47 -32.92
N GLY A 237 -3.36 -7.71 -31.60
CA GLY A 237 -4.66 -7.83 -30.93
C GLY A 237 -4.51 -7.63 -29.44
N PHE A 238 -5.59 -7.27 -28.80
CA PHE A 238 -5.64 -7.07 -27.34
C PHE A 238 -7.02 -7.41 -26.78
N GLU A 239 -7.05 -7.68 -25.49
CA GLU A 239 -8.26 -7.76 -24.68
C GLU A 239 -8.23 -6.69 -23.60
N ASN A 240 -9.42 -6.17 -23.24
CA ASN A 240 -9.55 -5.13 -22.21
C ASN A 240 -9.59 -5.70 -20.79
N THR A 241 -9.70 -7.02 -20.65
CA THR A 241 -9.86 -7.68 -19.35
C THR A 241 -9.00 -8.93 -19.27
N SER A 242 -8.26 -9.07 -18.18
CA SER A 242 -7.61 -10.31 -17.76
C SER A 242 -8.32 -10.85 -16.54
N SER A 243 -8.56 -12.16 -16.50
CA SER A 243 -9.23 -12.83 -15.37
C SER A 243 -8.33 -13.93 -14.83
N GLN A 244 -8.09 -13.91 -13.54
CA GLN A 244 -7.31 -14.90 -12.82
C GLN A 244 -8.18 -15.51 -11.72
N LEU A 245 -8.10 -16.82 -11.54
CA LEU A 245 -8.76 -17.55 -10.46
C LEU A 245 -7.69 -18.20 -9.58
N GLY A 246 -7.77 -17.99 -8.28
CA GLY A 246 -6.71 -18.48 -7.40
C GLY A 246 -7.11 -18.54 -5.93
N SER A 247 -6.13 -18.85 -5.09
CA SER A 247 -6.25 -18.74 -3.64
C SER A 247 -5.58 -17.46 -3.14
N LEU A 248 -6.14 -16.93 -2.05
CA LEU A 248 -5.69 -15.69 -1.42
C LEU A 248 -5.46 -15.93 0.07
N LEU A 249 -4.30 -15.53 0.57
CA LEU A 249 -4.04 -15.42 2.01
C LEU A 249 -3.69 -13.97 2.34
N ARG A 250 -4.41 -13.39 3.30
CA ARG A 250 -4.05 -12.06 3.84
C ARG A 250 -3.80 -12.17 5.34
N MET A 251 -2.75 -11.50 5.79
CA MET A 251 -2.47 -11.28 7.20
C MET A 251 -2.43 -9.78 7.45
N ASN A 252 -3.17 -9.31 8.45
CA ASN A 252 -3.13 -7.92 8.87
C ASN A 252 -2.82 -7.87 10.36
N TYR A 253 -1.87 -7.02 10.71
CA TYR A 253 -1.51 -6.71 12.08
C TYR A 253 -1.48 -5.20 12.27
N THR A 254 -2.03 -4.71 13.39
CA THR A 254 -1.93 -3.32 13.81
C THR A 254 -1.72 -3.27 15.31
N GLY A 255 -0.59 -2.76 15.74
CA GLY A 255 -0.25 -2.57 17.14
C GLY A 255 0.05 -1.13 17.47
N LYS A 256 -0.33 -0.70 18.67
CA LYS A 256 0.03 0.59 19.24
C LYS A 256 0.80 0.39 20.52
N TYR A 257 1.85 1.15 20.73
CA TYR A 257 2.82 1.01 21.79
C TYR A 257 3.21 2.39 22.34
N LEU A 258 3.82 2.43 23.52
CA LEU A 258 4.33 3.66 24.13
C LEU A 258 3.24 4.73 24.27
N GLU A 259 2.10 4.37 24.88
CA GLU A 259 0.96 5.27 25.05
C GLU A 259 0.48 5.85 23.69
N ASP A 260 0.33 4.98 22.70
CA ASP A 260 -0.09 5.32 21.32
C ASP A 260 0.89 6.21 20.53
N ARG A 261 2.09 6.46 21.04
CA ARG A 261 3.11 7.23 20.31
C ARG A 261 3.75 6.47 19.17
N PHE A 262 3.80 5.14 19.30
CA PHE A 262 4.37 4.27 18.27
C PHE A 262 3.28 3.34 17.75
N ALA A 263 3.08 3.33 16.43
CA ALA A 263 2.17 2.40 15.77
C ALA A 263 2.95 1.54 14.76
N TYR A 264 2.65 0.24 14.74
CA TYR A 264 3.15 -0.69 13.73
C TYR A 264 1.98 -1.32 13.02
N THR A 265 1.98 -1.22 11.69
CA THR A 265 1.00 -1.87 10.81
C THR A 265 1.73 -2.77 9.84
N SER A 266 1.24 -3.99 9.66
CA SER A 266 1.77 -4.96 8.70
C SER A 266 0.60 -5.58 7.93
N ALA A 267 0.67 -5.55 6.61
CA ALA A 267 -0.33 -6.13 5.71
C ALA A 267 0.39 -7.00 4.68
N LEU A 268 0.20 -8.30 4.78
CA LEU A 268 0.71 -9.31 3.85
C LEU A 268 -0.43 -9.84 3.01
N THR A 269 -0.24 -9.90 1.70
CA THR A 269 -1.12 -10.57 0.75
C THR A 269 -0.30 -11.58 -0.05
N LEU A 270 -0.75 -12.82 -0.08
CA LEU A 270 -0.23 -13.88 -0.95
C LEU A 270 -1.35 -14.32 -1.88
N PHE A 271 -1.03 -14.45 -3.17
CA PHE A 271 -1.97 -14.92 -4.19
C PHE A 271 -1.32 -16.00 -5.03
N SER A 272 -2.04 -17.08 -5.31
CA SER A 272 -1.61 -18.16 -6.22
C SER A 272 -2.65 -18.36 -7.28
N ASN A 273 -2.26 -18.17 -8.55
CA ASN A 273 -3.15 -18.31 -9.71
C ASN A 273 -3.28 -19.77 -10.10
N TYR A 274 -4.48 -20.35 -10.00
CA TYR A 274 -4.74 -21.75 -10.33
C TYR A 274 -4.66 -22.04 -11.82
N LEU A 275 -4.85 -21.03 -12.66
CA LEU A 275 -4.92 -21.17 -14.12
C LEU A 275 -3.55 -21.04 -14.77
N LEU A 276 -2.60 -20.38 -14.08
CA LEU A 276 -1.25 -20.12 -14.58
C LEU A 276 -0.26 -20.32 -13.43
N ASN A 277 0.61 -21.33 -13.55
CA ASN A 277 1.73 -21.56 -12.63
C ASN A 277 1.33 -21.53 -11.13
N PRO A 278 0.42 -22.42 -10.66
CA PRO A 278 -0.10 -22.35 -9.29
C PRO A 278 0.96 -22.54 -8.20
N GLN A 279 2.15 -23.04 -8.56
CA GLN A 279 3.32 -23.13 -7.68
C GLN A 279 3.98 -21.77 -7.42
N ASN A 280 3.75 -20.77 -8.27
CA ASN A 280 4.23 -19.42 -8.08
C ASN A 280 3.24 -18.66 -7.19
N VAL A 281 3.77 -17.97 -6.21
CA VAL A 281 2.97 -17.21 -5.24
C VAL A 281 3.39 -15.75 -5.32
N ASP A 282 2.44 -14.93 -5.72
CA ASP A 282 2.58 -13.47 -5.67
C ASP A 282 2.61 -13.01 -4.22
N LEU A 283 3.47 -12.06 -3.91
CA LEU A 283 3.64 -11.50 -2.58
C LEU A 283 3.55 -9.98 -2.64
N ASP A 284 2.68 -9.41 -1.81
CA ASP A 284 2.65 -7.98 -1.50
C ASP A 284 2.63 -7.81 0.02
N TRP A 285 3.72 -7.28 0.57
CA TRP A 285 3.89 -7.14 2.01
C TRP A 285 4.29 -5.72 2.37
N THR A 286 3.35 -4.98 2.93
CA THR A 286 3.56 -3.61 3.39
C THR A 286 3.70 -3.56 4.90
N ASN A 287 4.74 -2.88 5.37
CA ASN A 287 5.01 -2.61 6.77
C ASN A 287 5.14 -1.11 6.98
N GLU A 288 4.46 -0.57 7.98
CA GLU A 288 4.57 0.82 8.37
C GLU A 288 4.89 0.95 9.86
N LEU A 289 5.93 1.69 10.17
CA LEU A 289 6.32 2.13 11.50
C LEU A 289 6.01 3.62 11.61
N ALA A 290 5.05 4.01 12.44
CA ALA A 290 4.68 5.41 12.62
C ALA A 290 4.99 5.85 14.05
N PHE A 291 5.60 7.02 14.18
CA PHE A 291 5.90 7.66 15.44
C PHE A 291 5.22 9.03 15.52
N SER A 292 4.37 9.21 16.53
CA SER A 292 3.69 10.49 16.79
C SER A 292 4.64 11.45 17.50
N ILE A 293 5.00 12.54 16.82
CA ILE A 293 5.89 13.58 17.36
C ILE A 293 5.08 14.52 18.28
N PHE A 294 3.94 14.99 17.77
CA PHE A 294 2.93 15.74 18.51
C PHE A 294 1.55 15.54 17.87
N LYS A 295 0.48 16.09 18.47
CA LYS A 295 -0.89 15.88 18.02
C LYS A 295 -1.06 16.19 16.53
N GLY A 296 -1.44 15.18 15.77
CA GLY A 296 -1.64 15.26 14.33
C GLY A 296 -0.36 15.12 13.49
N PHE A 297 0.85 15.23 14.05
CA PHE A 297 2.10 15.16 13.31
C PHE A 297 2.86 13.87 13.61
N GLN A 298 3.22 13.14 12.57
CA GLN A 298 3.85 11.83 12.66
C GLN A 298 5.01 11.70 11.66
N ALA A 299 6.05 10.99 12.08
CA ALA A 299 7.05 10.43 11.16
C ALA A 299 6.71 8.96 10.93
N ALA A 300 6.69 8.52 9.68
CA ALA A 300 6.41 7.13 9.34
C ALA A 300 7.45 6.60 8.35
N LEU A 301 7.89 5.37 8.58
CA LEU A 301 8.71 4.59 7.66
C LEU A 301 7.85 3.47 7.12
N THR A 302 7.61 3.47 5.81
CA THR A 302 6.90 2.42 5.11
C THR A 302 7.89 1.60 4.29
N VAL A 303 7.80 0.27 4.39
CA VAL A 303 8.55 -0.67 3.55
C VAL A 303 7.54 -1.60 2.89
N ASN A 304 7.53 -1.60 1.56
CA ASN A 304 6.75 -2.54 0.75
C ASN A 304 7.71 -3.50 0.06
N ILE A 305 7.41 -4.79 0.14
CA ILE A 305 8.09 -5.87 -0.55
C ILE A 305 7.08 -6.51 -1.49
N PHE A 306 7.39 -6.51 -2.77
CA PHE A 306 6.53 -7.04 -3.82
C PHE A 306 7.27 -8.07 -4.68
N TYR A 307 6.60 -9.17 -4.98
CA TYR A 307 7.02 -10.16 -5.95
C TYR A 307 5.81 -10.71 -6.70
N ASP A 308 5.91 -10.76 -8.01
CA ASP A 308 4.93 -11.36 -8.91
C ASP A 308 5.73 -11.84 -10.12
N ASP A 309 5.66 -13.13 -10.45
CA ASP A 309 6.46 -13.70 -11.54
C ASP A 309 5.92 -13.38 -12.94
N ASP A 310 4.70 -12.83 -13.01
CA ASP A 310 4.11 -12.30 -14.23
C ASP A 310 4.50 -10.83 -14.47
N VAL A 311 5.10 -10.16 -13.47
CA VAL A 311 5.50 -8.75 -13.53
C VAL A 311 7.01 -8.62 -13.62
N LEU A 312 7.49 -7.99 -14.71
CA LEU A 312 8.89 -7.64 -14.86
C LEU A 312 9.17 -6.31 -14.17
N VAL A 313 10.17 -6.31 -13.29
CA VAL A 313 10.66 -5.11 -12.61
C VAL A 313 12.00 -4.67 -13.19
N GLN A 314 12.36 -3.40 -13.04
CA GLN A 314 13.67 -2.88 -13.38
C GLN A 314 14.73 -3.48 -12.44
N ILE A 315 15.88 -3.90 -12.97
CA ILE A 315 16.98 -4.41 -12.16
C ILE A 315 17.86 -3.23 -11.75
N THR A 316 17.88 -2.90 -10.46
CA THR A 316 18.77 -1.87 -9.94
C THR A 316 20.22 -2.34 -10.03
N ASP A 317 21.06 -1.52 -10.65
CA ASP A 317 22.50 -1.75 -10.80
C ASP A 317 23.20 -0.40 -10.62
N ASN A 318 23.91 -0.25 -9.51
CA ASN A 318 24.57 1.00 -9.17
C ASN A 318 25.77 1.32 -10.08
N ASP A 319 26.28 0.33 -10.78
CA ASP A 319 27.39 0.47 -11.72
C ASP A 319 26.92 0.85 -13.14
N ALA A 320 25.60 0.72 -13.39
CA ALA A 320 25.01 1.12 -14.67
C ALA A 320 24.83 2.65 -14.75
N PRO A 321 25.06 3.28 -15.91
CA PRO A 321 24.99 4.73 -16.10
C PRO A 321 23.68 5.38 -15.61
N ASN A 322 22.55 4.63 -15.72
CA ASN A 322 21.21 5.07 -15.31
C ASN A 322 20.72 4.38 -14.03
N GLY A 323 21.61 3.68 -13.31
CA GLY A 323 21.22 2.94 -12.10
C GLY A 323 20.35 1.71 -12.35
N VAL A 324 20.16 1.30 -13.62
CA VAL A 324 19.28 0.20 -14.03
C VAL A 324 19.96 -0.64 -15.11
N ASN A 325 19.92 -1.95 -14.98
CA ASN A 325 20.46 -2.92 -15.93
C ASN A 325 19.35 -3.88 -16.41
N GLY A 326 18.50 -3.39 -17.32
CA GLY A 326 17.43 -4.18 -17.91
C GLY A 326 16.23 -4.42 -16.99
N VAL A 327 15.44 -5.45 -17.32
CA VAL A 327 14.23 -5.85 -16.59
C VAL A 327 14.26 -7.36 -16.34
N GLY A 328 13.62 -7.79 -15.25
CA GLY A 328 13.56 -9.20 -14.91
C GLY A 328 12.58 -9.52 -13.79
N LYS A 329 12.41 -10.81 -13.52
CA LYS A 329 11.59 -11.30 -12.39
C LYS A 329 12.42 -11.19 -11.11
N ARG A 330 12.18 -10.17 -10.32
CA ARG A 330 12.91 -9.87 -9.08
C ARG A 330 11.95 -9.35 -8.00
N VAL A 331 12.36 -9.50 -6.75
CA VAL A 331 11.69 -8.83 -5.63
C VAL A 331 11.89 -7.32 -5.76
N SER A 332 10.79 -6.58 -5.73
CA SER A 332 10.77 -5.12 -5.66
C SER A 332 10.66 -4.68 -4.20
N ILE A 333 11.54 -3.79 -3.76
CA ILE A 333 11.50 -3.22 -2.43
C ILE A 333 11.35 -1.71 -2.56
N THR A 334 10.31 -1.18 -1.92
CA THR A 334 10.06 0.26 -1.84
C THR A 334 10.13 0.69 -0.39
N GLN A 335 11.03 1.62 -0.09
CA GLN A 335 11.12 2.26 1.23
C GLN A 335 10.73 3.72 1.11
N GLN A 336 9.84 4.18 1.99
CA GLN A 336 9.36 5.55 2.00
C GLN A 336 9.41 6.10 3.42
N LEU A 337 10.09 7.25 3.59
CA LEU A 337 10.06 8.04 4.82
C LEU A 337 9.07 9.19 4.62
N LEU A 338 8.08 9.26 5.51
CA LEU A 338 6.96 10.19 5.45
C LEU A 338 6.95 11.07 6.70
N LEU A 339 6.79 12.36 6.51
CA LEU A 339 6.33 13.27 7.56
C LEU A 339 4.87 13.58 7.27
N LYS A 340 3.98 13.08 8.13
CA LYS A 340 2.52 13.15 7.94
C LYS A 340 1.93 14.16 8.92
N TYR A 341 1.03 14.99 8.43
CA TYR A 341 0.08 15.73 9.27
C TYR A 341 -1.32 15.23 8.98
N ALA A 342 -1.98 14.63 9.97
CA ALA A 342 -3.28 14.00 9.81
C ALA A 342 -4.32 14.65 10.73
N LEU A 343 -5.46 14.98 10.13
CA LEU A 343 -6.69 15.33 10.83
C LEU A 343 -7.67 14.17 10.68
N VAL A 344 -8.28 13.75 11.79
CA VAL A 344 -9.34 12.73 11.80
C VAL A 344 -10.61 13.40 12.29
N PHE A 345 -11.70 13.23 11.54
CA PHE A 345 -13.02 13.80 11.80
C PHE A 345 -14.02 12.71 12.14
#